data_30eaf3d1f82399f79ef73fa062d19a26
#
_entry.id   30eaf3d1f82399f79ef73fa062d19a26
#
_cell.length_a   1.000
_cell.length_b   1.000
_cell.length_c   1.000
_cell.angle_alpha   90.00
_cell.angle_beta   90.00
_cell.angle_gamma   90.00
#
_symmetry.space_group_name_H-M   'P 1'
#
loop_
_entity.id
_entity.type
_entity.pdbx_description
1 polymer ?
#
loop_
_entity_poly.entity_id
_entity_poly.type
_entity_poly.pdbx_seq_one_letter_code
_entity_poly.pdbx_strand_id
1 'polypeptide(L)'
;VPTATGLPFDDIRALFERLTQPDLEARGRAALRNANLLKPTGSLGELEDIALFLAGWQGVEKPQITRPIVALFAGNHGVHAQGISRWPMEITQTMVDMFMQSGAAINQLCALHGLGLKVFDLALDMPVHDFTEEPAMDEKGCAATIAFGMEAIAGGVDLVCLGEMGIGNTTAASAIYAALYGGDVEDWVGDGAGADDDQRARKVAAIKKGLALHASSLNDPLEILRCFGGREIAAMVGTIISARAERVPVVIDGFVVSSAAAVLHKIDPALLDHCLFAHVSAEQAHQKALGAMGQKALLNLGMRLGEGTGAALAAMLVKSAASTHSGMATFADIGLPEVTSLPADQES
;
A
#
# COMPACT_ATOMS: atom_id res chain seq x y z
N VAL A 1 -16.73 11.03 -15.47
CA VAL A 1 -15.86 10.00 -16.05
C VAL A 1 -15.30 10.58 -17.33
N PRO A 2 -13.96 10.61 -17.54
CA PRO A 2 -13.38 11.02 -18.82
C PRO A 2 -13.91 10.12 -19.94
N THR A 3 -14.19 10.70 -21.11
CA THR A 3 -14.56 9.93 -22.30
C THR A 3 -13.40 9.04 -22.72
N ALA A 4 -13.67 7.75 -22.99
CA ALA A 4 -12.65 6.81 -23.47
C ALA A 4 -11.94 7.37 -24.71
N THR A 5 -10.60 7.40 -24.67
CA THR A 5 -9.76 7.97 -25.72
C THR A 5 -9.10 6.89 -26.59
N GLY A 6 -9.25 5.61 -26.21
CA GLY A 6 -8.56 4.48 -26.80
C GLY A 6 -7.08 4.37 -26.42
N LEU A 7 -6.66 5.08 -25.37
CA LEU A 7 -5.31 5.05 -24.82
C LEU A 7 -5.19 3.98 -23.72
N PRO A 8 -3.98 3.51 -23.38
CA PRO A 8 -3.76 2.42 -22.40
C PRO A 8 -4.37 2.65 -21.02
N PHE A 9 -4.48 3.90 -20.55
CA PHE A 9 -5.13 4.20 -19.26
C PHE A 9 -6.65 4.02 -19.26
N ASP A 10 -7.31 4.00 -20.42
CA ASP A 10 -8.74 3.73 -20.50
C ASP A 10 -9.08 2.32 -20.03
N ASP A 11 -8.23 1.33 -20.36
CA ASP A 11 -8.38 -0.04 -19.86
C ASP A 11 -8.23 -0.09 -18.34
N ILE A 12 -7.27 0.66 -17.77
CA ILE A 12 -7.10 0.75 -16.32
C ILE A 12 -8.31 1.42 -15.66
N ARG A 13 -8.84 2.51 -16.23
CA ARG A 13 -10.03 3.19 -15.71
C ARG A 13 -11.27 2.28 -15.74
N ALA A 14 -11.42 1.45 -16.77
CA ALA A 14 -12.52 0.51 -16.88
C ALA A 14 -12.54 -0.54 -15.74
N LEU A 15 -11.39 -0.84 -15.13
CA LEU A 15 -11.31 -1.75 -13.98
C LEU A 15 -11.97 -1.16 -12.74
N PHE A 16 -11.93 0.16 -12.56
CA PHE A 16 -12.50 0.83 -11.39
C PHE A 16 -14.04 0.73 -11.33
N GLU A 17 -14.71 0.56 -12.49
CA GLU A 17 -16.16 0.42 -12.58
C GLU A 17 -16.67 -0.97 -12.13
N ARG A 18 -15.79 -1.96 -12.01
CA ARG A 18 -16.14 -3.38 -11.78
C ARG A 18 -15.60 -3.96 -10.50
N LEU A 19 -15.16 -3.11 -9.59
CA LEU A 19 -14.48 -3.58 -8.38
C LEU A 19 -15.44 -4.27 -7.42
N THR A 20 -14.99 -5.40 -6.92
CA THR A 20 -15.69 -6.22 -5.93
C THR A 20 -15.93 -5.44 -4.64
N GLN A 21 -17.10 -5.61 -4.05
CA GLN A 21 -17.47 -5.05 -2.76
C GLN A 21 -17.29 -6.10 -1.64
N PRO A 22 -17.11 -5.70 -0.38
CA PRO A 22 -17.09 -6.64 0.73
C PRO A 22 -18.43 -7.34 0.87
N ASP A 23 -18.41 -8.57 1.36
CA ASP A 23 -19.62 -9.35 1.70
C ASP A 23 -20.16 -8.88 3.06
N LEU A 24 -21.20 -8.04 3.02
CA LEU A 24 -21.84 -7.50 4.22
C LEU A 24 -22.58 -8.56 5.04
N GLU A 25 -23.08 -9.63 4.42
CA GLU A 25 -23.72 -10.72 5.15
C GLU A 25 -22.68 -11.53 5.93
N ALA A 26 -21.53 -11.84 5.33
CA ALA A 26 -20.44 -12.50 6.02
C ALA A 26 -19.90 -11.63 7.17
N ARG A 27 -19.73 -10.32 6.95
CA ARG A 27 -19.36 -9.38 8.00
C ARG A 27 -20.39 -9.36 9.14
N GLY A 28 -21.70 -9.36 8.83
CA GLY A 28 -22.77 -9.40 9.82
C GLY A 28 -22.75 -10.70 10.65
N ARG A 29 -22.55 -11.87 10.01
CA ARG A 29 -22.38 -13.14 10.72
C ARG A 29 -21.16 -13.11 11.64
N ALA A 30 -20.03 -12.57 11.16
CA ALA A 30 -18.83 -12.41 11.98
C ALA A 30 -19.05 -11.46 13.16
N ALA A 31 -19.78 -10.38 12.97
CA ALA A 31 -20.12 -9.43 14.05
C ALA A 31 -21.00 -10.11 15.12
N LEU A 32 -22.00 -10.89 14.70
CA LEU A 32 -22.82 -11.68 15.63
C LEU A 32 -21.99 -12.71 16.39
N ARG A 33 -21.07 -13.41 15.71
CA ARG A 33 -20.11 -14.30 16.36
C ARG A 33 -19.23 -13.54 17.35
N ASN A 34 -18.70 -12.37 16.97
CA ASN A 34 -17.85 -11.54 17.83
C ASN A 34 -18.54 -11.13 19.14
N ALA A 35 -19.84 -10.80 19.07
CA ALA A 35 -20.67 -10.52 20.24
C ALA A 35 -20.86 -11.74 21.16
N ASN A 36 -20.74 -12.94 20.62
CA ASN A 36 -20.89 -14.20 21.34
C ASN A 36 -19.57 -14.85 21.78
N LEU A 37 -18.42 -14.28 21.45
CA LEU A 37 -17.13 -14.78 21.94
C LEU A 37 -17.02 -14.62 23.45
N LEU A 38 -16.36 -15.59 24.09
CA LEU A 38 -16.18 -15.61 25.56
C LEU A 38 -15.23 -14.52 26.03
N LYS A 39 -15.69 -13.28 25.96
CA LYS A 39 -14.98 -12.06 26.36
C LYS A 39 -15.94 -10.91 26.66
N PRO A 40 -15.56 -9.90 27.43
CA PRO A 40 -16.33 -8.66 27.50
C PRO A 40 -16.44 -8.01 26.13
N THR A 41 -17.60 -7.44 25.82
CA THR A 41 -17.84 -6.72 24.55
C THR A 41 -16.79 -5.63 24.32
N GLY A 42 -16.20 -5.56 23.13
CA GLY A 42 -15.22 -4.56 22.74
C GLY A 42 -13.84 -4.70 23.40
N SER A 43 -13.61 -5.74 24.20
CA SER A 43 -12.38 -5.86 25.02
C SER A 43 -11.09 -6.13 24.22
N LEU A 44 -11.20 -6.57 22.98
CA LEU A 44 -10.06 -6.76 22.07
C LEU A 44 -9.81 -5.55 21.15
N GLY A 45 -10.68 -4.52 21.23
CA GLY A 45 -10.49 -3.26 20.50
C GLY A 45 -10.30 -3.47 19.01
N GLU A 46 -9.28 -2.87 18.44
CA GLU A 46 -9.00 -2.86 17.00
C GLU A 46 -8.81 -4.28 16.37
N LEU A 47 -8.47 -5.29 17.16
CA LEU A 47 -8.44 -6.68 16.66
C LEU A 47 -9.83 -7.19 16.26
N GLU A 48 -10.89 -6.71 16.92
CA GLU A 48 -12.27 -7.05 16.55
C GLU A 48 -12.62 -6.41 15.19
N ASP A 49 -12.29 -5.14 14.99
CA ASP A 49 -12.52 -4.42 13.75
C ASP A 49 -11.78 -5.07 12.57
N ILE A 50 -10.51 -5.43 12.77
CA ILE A 50 -9.71 -6.14 11.77
C ILE A 50 -10.34 -7.51 11.43
N ALA A 51 -10.84 -8.25 12.40
CA ALA A 51 -11.47 -9.54 12.14
C ALA A 51 -12.76 -9.39 11.32
N LEU A 52 -13.59 -8.39 11.61
CA LEU A 52 -14.80 -8.10 10.85
C LEU A 52 -14.49 -7.58 9.43
N PHE A 53 -13.45 -6.77 9.28
CA PHE A 53 -12.93 -6.35 7.98
C PHE A 53 -12.51 -7.56 7.14
N LEU A 54 -11.73 -8.48 7.70
CA LEU A 54 -11.31 -9.71 7.02
C LEU A 54 -12.49 -10.58 6.63
N ALA A 55 -13.47 -10.75 7.53
CA ALA A 55 -14.67 -11.55 7.28
C ALA A 55 -15.45 -11.01 6.07
N GLY A 56 -15.62 -9.69 5.98
CA GLY A 56 -16.28 -9.05 4.85
C GLY A 56 -15.51 -9.25 3.53
N TRP A 57 -14.19 -9.08 3.53
CA TRP A 57 -13.41 -9.25 2.31
C TRP A 57 -13.23 -10.70 1.89
N GLN A 58 -13.08 -11.64 2.83
CA GLN A 58 -12.99 -13.07 2.52
C GLN A 58 -14.35 -13.74 2.27
N GLY A 59 -15.47 -13.07 2.59
CA GLY A 59 -16.82 -13.61 2.44
C GLY A 59 -17.12 -14.75 3.41
N VAL A 60 -16.51 -14.77 4.60
CA VAL A 60 -16.63 -15.87 5.59
C VAL A 60 -16.83 -15.32 7.00
N GLU A 61 -17.56 -16.07 7.84
CA GLU A 61 -17.77 -15.73 9.26
C GLU A 61 -16.48 -15.84 10.09
N LYS A 62 -15.62 -16.80 9.77
CA LYS A 62 -14.38 -17.12 10.49
C LYS A 62 -13.17 -16.92 9.57
N PRO A 63 -12.68 -15.68 9.43
CA PRO A 63 -11.57 -15.38 8.53
C PRO A 63 -10.29 -16.09 8.98
N GLN A 64 -9.44 -16.42 8.01
CA GLN A 64 -8.14 -17.04 8.24
C GLN A 64 -7.07 -16.42 7.34
N ILE A 65 -5.84 -16.38 7.83
CA ILE A 65 -4.67 -15.96 7.05
C ILE A 65 -3.68 -17.12 7.02
N THR A 66 -3.65 -17.81 5.88
CA THR A 66 -2.89 -19.06 5.68
C THR A 66 -1.80 -18.95 4.61
N ARG A 67 -1.96 -18.02 3.67
CA ARG A 67 -1.03 -17.79 2.56
C ARG A 67 -0.69 -16.31 2.40
N PRO A 68 -0.23 -15.64 3.48
CA PRO A 68 0.18 -14.24 3.40
C PRO A 68 1.51 -14.10 2.68
N ILE A 69 1.64 -13.04 1.87
CA ILE A 69 2.89 -12.71 1.19
C ILE A 69 3.28 -11.24 1.42
N VAL A 70 4.58 -10.98 1.29
CA VAL A 70 5.11 -9.65 0.98
C VAL A 70 5.44 -9.64 -0.51
N ALA A 71 4.84 -8.71 -1.25
CA ALA A 71 5.19 -8.38 -2.63
C ALA A 71 6.07 -7.13 -2.62
N LEU A 72 7.36 -7.31 -2.89
CA LEU A 72 8.36 -6.26 -2.89
C LEU A 72 8.74 -5.91 -4.33
N PHE A 73 8.52 -4.66 -4.71
CA PHE A 73 8.83 -4.14 -6.04
C PHE A 73 10.07 -3.25 -5.98
N ALA A 74 11.02 -3.48 -6.88
CA ALA A 74 12.25 -2.69 -6.99
C ALA A 74 12.30 -1.92 -8.31
N GLY A 75 12.58 -0.61 -8.24
CA GLY A 75 12.65 0.27 -9.41
C GLY A 75 13.66 1.40 -9.23
N ASN A 76 14.23 1.88 -10.32
CA ASN A 76 15.21 2.97 -10.34
C ASN A 76 14.64 4.24 -10.96
N HIS A 77 15.07 5.41 -10.45
CA HIS A 77 14.51 6.72 -10.76
C HIS A 77 15.54 7.65 -11.41
N GLY A 78 15.21 8.17 -12.60
CA GLY A 78 16.06 9.14 -13.32
C GLY A 78 16.31 10.43 -12.57
N VAL A 79 15.38 10.86 -11.72
CA VAL A 79 15.56 12.04 -10.85
C VAL A 79 16.78 11.93 -9.92
N HIS A 80 17.36 10.74 -9.77
CA HIS A 80 18.64 10.53 -9.09
C HIS A 80 19.75 11.44 -9.66
N ALA A 81 19.73 11.72 -10.96
CA ALA A 81 20.68 12.61 -11.64
C ALA A 81 20.69 14.04 -11.05
N GLN A 82 19.63 14.46 -10.36
CA GLN A 82 19.55 15.75 -9.68
C GLN A 82 20.33 15.79 -8.34
N GLY A 83 21.09 14.74 -8.00
CA GLY A 83 21.91 14.68 -6.79
C GLY A 83 21.08 14.66 -5.49
N ILE A 84 19.92 14.05 -5.53
CA ILE A 84 18.94 13.99 -4.43
C ILE A 84 19.25 12.92 -3.39
N SER A 85 20.22 12.07 -3.63
CA SER A 85 20.63 10.97 -2.76
C SER A 85 22.14 10.86 -2.67
N ARG A 86 22.65 10.51 -1.49
CA ARG A 86 24.06 10.15 -1.30
C ARG A 86 24.40 8.73 -1.76
N TRP A 87 23.38 7.90 -1.94
CA TRP A 87 23.56 6.51 -2.35
C TRP A 87 23.54 6.43 -3.88
N PRO A 88 24.45 5.67 -4.48
CA PRO A 88 24.43 5.42 -5.91
C PRO A 88 23.24 4.52 -6.26
N MET A 89 22.78 4.60 -7.50
CA MET A 89 21.59 3.88 -7.98
C MET A 89 21.75 2.36 -7.93
N GLU A 90 22.97 1.87 -8.05
CA GLU A 90 23.35 0.46 -8.04
C GLU A 90 23.03 -0.23 -6.68
N ILE A 91 22.83 0.56 -5.62
CA ILE A 91 22.37 0.02 -4.33
C ILE A 91 21.03 -0.67 -4.46
N THR A 92 20.16 -0.24 -5.37
CA THR A 92 18.87 -0.91 -5.60
C THR A 92 19.09 -2.38 -6.01
N GLN A 93 19.99 -2.63 -6.97
CA GLN A 93 20.33 -3.99 -7.38
C GLN A 93 20.98 -4.78 -6.23
N THR A 94 21.91 -4.15 -5.51
CA THR A 94 22.54 -4.79 -4.34
C THR A 94 21.51 -5.24 -3.30
N MET A 95 20.48 -4.42 -3.06
CA MET A 95 19.40 -4.78 -2.14
C MET A 95 18.52 -5.91 -2.69
N VAL A 96 18.22 -5.93 -3.99
CA VAL A 96 17.53 -7.07 -4.61
C VAL A 96 18.32 -8.36 -4.41
N ASP A 97 19.64 -8.32 -4.61
CA ASP A 97 20.51 -9.48 -4.36
C ASP A 97 20.46 -9.92 -2.87
N MET A 98 20.40 -8.96 -1.94
CA MET A 98 20.27 -9.26 -0.51
C MET A 98 18.90 -9.87 -0.16
N PHE A 99 17.82 -9.41 -0.78
CA PHE A 99 16.51 -10.04 -0.63
C PHE A 99 16.52 -11.50 -1.10
N MET A 100 17.17 -11.78 -2.22
CA MET A 100 17.30 -13.14 -2.78
C MET A 100 18.20 -14.04 -1.91
N GLN A 101 19.20 -13.47 -1.24
CA GLN A 101 20.14 -14.17 -0.35
C GLN A 101 19.65 -14.24 1.10
N SER A 102 18.44 -13.80 1.39
CA SER A 102 17.85 -13.78 2.74
C SER A 102 18.63 -12.90 3.74
N GLY A 103 19.32 -11.87 3.25
CA GLY A 103 20.20 -11.00 4.06
C GLY A 103 19.55 -9.71 4.57
N ALA A 104 18.38 -9.34 4.09
CA ALA A 104 17.72 -8.08 4.45
C ALA A 104 16.79 -8.24 5.66
N ALA A 105 16.35 -7.09 6.22
CA ALA A 105 15.43 -7.05 7.36
C ALA A 105 14.10 -7.74 7.05
N ILE A 106 13.54 -7.50 5.85
CA ILE A 106 12.27 -8.11 5.45
C ILE A 106 12.35 -9.63 5.42
N ASN A 107 13.49 -10.21 5.02
CA ASN A 107 13.66 -11.66 5.01
C ASN A 107 13.51 -12.25 6.42
N GLN A 108 14.09 -11.58 7.43
CA GLN A 108 14.03 -12.05 8.82
C GLN A 108 12.60 -11.97 9.35
N LEU A 109 11.87 -10.88 9.02
CA LEU A 109 10.48 -10.73 9.41
C LEU A 109 9.56 -11.76 8.71
N CYS A 110 9.76 -11.98 7.42
CA CYS A 110 9.01 -13.00 6.68
C CYS A 110 9.24 -14.40 7.25
N ALA A 111 10.49 -14.77 7.51
CA ALA A 111 10.84 -16.08 8.10
C ALA A 111 10.22 -16.26 9.50
N LEU A 112 10.34 -15.22 10.36
CA LEU A 112 9.79 -15.26 11.73
C LEU A 112 8.27 -15.40 11.74
N HIS A 113 7.59 -14.72 10.81
CA HIS A 113 6.13 -14.58 10.82
C HIS A 113 5.41 -15.52 9.86
N GLY A 114 6.14 -16.34 9.11
CA GLY A 114 5.56 -17.26 8.13
C GLY A 114 4.86 -16.51 6.99
N LEU A 115 5.54 -15.48 6.45
CA LEU A 115 5.11 -14.75 5.27
C LEU A 115 5.93 -15.20 4.07
N GLY A 116 5.31 -15.43 2.91
CA GLY A 116 6.04 -15.59 1.67
C GLY A 116 6.66 -14.25 1.25
N LEU A 117 7.82 -14.27 0.60
CA LEU A 117 8.43 -13.08 0.01
C LEU A 117 8.56 -13.27 -1.49
N LYS A 118 7.91 -12.39 -2.26
CA LYS A 118 8.08 -12.28 -3.71
C LYS A 118 8.79 -10.97 -4.02
N VAL A 119 9.91 -11.03 -4.72
CA VAL A 119 10.71 -9.86 -5.13
C VAL A 119 10.59 -9.69 -6.63
N PHE A 120 10.22 -8.49 -7.06
CA PHE A 120 10.01 -8.11 -8.46
C PHE A 120 11.02 -7.03 -8.85
N ASP A 121 12.01 -7.41 -9.63
CA ASP A 121 12.94 -6.49 -10.31
C ASP A 121 12.24 -5.91 -11.55
N LEU A 122 12.11 -4.59 -11.56
CA LEU A 122 11.39 -3.87 -12.61
C LEU A 122 12.36 -3.13 -13.54
N ALA A 123 13.22 -3.90 -14.22
CA ALA A 123 14.19 -3.40 -15.21
C ALA A 123 15.13 -2.33 -14.60
N LEU A 124 15.88 -2.72 -13.57
CA LEU A 124 16.78 -1.81 -12.83
C LEU A 124 17.90 -1.22 -13.68
N ASP A 125 18.27 -1.89 -14.77
CA ASP A 125 19.23 -1.41 -15.78
C ASP A 125 18.67 -0.30 -16.68
N MET A 126 17.36 -0.09 -16.67
CA MET A 126 16.65 0.96 -17.42
C MET A 126 15.82 1.83 -16.46
N PRO A 127 16.41 2.77 -15.72
CA PRO A 127 15.66 3.67 -14.84
C PRO A 127 14.51 4.37 -15.57
N VAL A 128 13.46 4.75 -14.85
CA VAL A 128 12.48 5.70 -15.42
C VAL A 128 13.15 7.04 -15.70
N HIS A 129 12.57 7.85 -16.59
CA HIS A 129 13.15 9.15 -16.95
C HIS A 129 13.20 10.13 -15.76
N ASP A 130 14.02 11.16 -15.89
CA ASP A 130 14.05 12.27 -14.94
C ASP A 130 12.81 13.15 -15.14
N PHE A 131 11.91 13.13 -14.17
CA PHE A 131 10.68 13.91 -14.23
C PHE A 131 10.89 15.43 -14.23
N THR A 132 12.12 15.90 -14.04
CA THR A 132 12.45 17.32 -14.19
C THR A 132 12.68 17.72 -15.65
N GLU A 133 12.75 16.76 -16.57
CA GLU A 133 13.03 16.97 -17.99
C GLU A 133 11.91 16.45 -18.88
N GLU A 134 11.34 15.31 -18.55
CA GLU A 134 10.23 14.67 -19.26
C GLU A 134 9.41 13.78 -18.29
N PRO A 135 8.22 13.27 -18.67
CA PRO A 135 7.49 12.34 -17.82
C PRO A 135 8.33 11.11 -17.47
N ALA A 136 8.27 10.65 -16.22
CA ALA A 136 9.03 9.48 -15.74
C ALA A 136 8.78 8.22 -16.59
N MET A 137 7.57 8.05 -17.09
CA MET A 137 7.17 6.95 -17.96
C MET A 137 6.30 7.47 -19.11
N ASP A 138 6.27 6.77 -20.25
CA ASP A 138 5.20 6.96 -21.22
C ASP A 138 3.91 6.24 -20.73
N GLU A 139 2.77 6.58 -21.32
CA GLU A 139 1.47 6.03 -20.88
C GLU A 139 1.42 4.51 -21.05
N LYS A 140 1.96 3.99 -22.15
CA LYS A 140 1.99 2.55 -22.42
C LYS A 140 2.84 1.80 -21.41
N GLY A 141 4.02 2.33 -21.07
CA GLY A 141 4.93 1.75 -20.10
C GLY A 141 4.33 1.78 -18.69
N CYS A 142 3.69 2.90 -18.30
CA CYS A 142 3.01 3.00 -17.02
C CYS A 142 1.85 2.00 -16.92
N ALA A 143 0.96 1.95 -17.91
CA ALA A 143 -0.15 1.01 -17.94
C ALA A 143 0.30 -0.46 -17.96
N ALA A 144 1.35 -0.78 -18.72
CA ALA A 144 1.94 -2.12 -18.75
C ALA A 144 2.53 -2.50 -17.38
N THR A 145 3.13 -1.55 -16.68
CA THR A 145 3.69 -1.78 -15.33
C THR A 145 2.57 -1.97 -14.29
N ILE A 146 1.49 -1.21 -14.38
CA ILE A 146 0.28 -1.44 -13.57
C ILE A 146 -0.24 -2.86 -13.81
N ALA A 147 -0.40 -3.27 -15.08
CA ALA A 147 -0.85 -4.61 -15.44
C ALA A 147 0.09 -5.71 -14.93
N PHE A 148 1.41 -5.50 -15.00
CA PHE A 148 2.39 -6.42 -14.42
C PHE A 148 2.20 -6.58 -12.91
N GLY A 149 1.99 -5.46 -12.19
CA GLY A 149 1.74 -5.47 -10.74
C GLY A 149 0.50 -6.26 -10.34
N MET A 150 -0.52 -6.35 -11.22
CA MET A 150 -1.72 -7.15 -10.98
C MET A 150 -1.42 -8.66 -10.85
N GLU A 151 -0.35 -9.15 -11.45
CA GLU A 151 0.07 -10.55 -11.39
C GLU A 151 0.73 -10.93 -10.04
N ALA A 152 1.06 -9.97 -9.20
CA ALA A 152 1.80 -10.23 -7.95
C ALA A 152 1.04 -11.15 -6.98
N ILE A 153 -0.29 -11.12 -7.00
CA ILE A 153 -1.16 -11.94 -6.15
C ILE A 153 -1.51 -13.29 -6.75
N ALA A 154 -1.02 -13.60 -7.96
CA ALA A 154 -1.26 -14.88 -8.59
C ALA A 154 -0.79 -16.05 -7.70
N GLY A 155 -1.58 -17.15 -7.70
CA GLY A 155 -1.31 -18.32 -6.87
C GLY A 155 -2.19 -18.40 -5.61
N GLY A 156 -3.14 -17.48 -5.46
CA GLY A 156 -4.20 -17.57 -4.44
C GLY A 156 -3.71 -17.21 -3.05
N VAL A 157 -3.20 -16.02 -2.88
CA VAL A 157 -2.84 -15.43 -1.57
C VAL A 157 -4.10 -14.97 -0.83
N ASP A 158 -4.04 -14.88 0.50
CA ASP A 158 -5.16 -14.45 1.34
C ASP A 158 -4.86 -13.15 2.13
N LEU A 159 -3.62 -12.64 2.02
CA LEU A 159 -3.19 -11.33 2.49
C LEU A 159 -1.95 -10.93 1.67
N VAL A 160 -1.92 -9.71 1.15
CA VAL A 160 -0.73 -9.14 0.51
C VAL A 160 -0.23 -7.92 1.28
N CYS A 161 1.04 -7.96 1.67
CA CYS A 161 1.78 -6.82 2.21
C CYS A 161 2.59 -6.21 1.07
N LEU A 162 2.52 -4.91 0.88
CA LEU A 162 3.29 -4.22 -0.16
C LEU A 162 4.60 -3.70 0.41
N GLY A 163 5.67 -3.90 -0.34
CA GLY A 163 7.00 -3.38 -0.06
C GLY A 163 7.63 -2.81 -1.32
N GLU A 164 8.66 -1.98 -1.15
CA GLU A 164 9.34 -1.34 -2.25
C GLU A 164 10.84 -1.20 -1.97
N MET A 165 11.61 -1.04 -3.03
CA MET A 165 13.00 -0.62 -3.00
C MET A 165 13.32 0.23 -4.21
N GLY A 166 13.96 1.39 -4.00
CA GLY A 166 14.38 2.24 -5.12
C GLY A 166 15.12 3.49 -4.67
N ILE A 167 16.35 3.67 -5.12
CA ILE A 167 17.09 4.90 -4.83
C ILE A 167 16.44 6.07 -5.57
N GLY A 168 15.96 7.07 -4.80
CA GLY A 168 15.23 8.23 -5.33
C GLY A 168 13.70 8.15 -5.20
N ASN A 169 13.14 6.99 -4.84
CA ASN A 169 11.69 6.78 -4.78
C ASN A 169 10.96 7.68 -3.78
N THR A 170 11.60 8.06 -2.65
CA THR A 170 11.00 9.02 -1.72
C THR A 170 10.79 10.40 -2.34
N THR A 171 11.65 10.80 -3.29
CA THR A 171 11.47 12.05 -4.04
C THR A 171 10.30 11.94 -5.02
N ALA A 172 10.16 10.81 -5.71
CA ALA A 172 9.01 10.49 -6.56
C ALA A 172 7.70 10.48 -5.76
N ALA A 173 7.67 9.80 -4.61
CA ALA A 173 6.52 9.78 -3.71
C ALA A 173 6.14 11.18 -3.22
N SER A 174 7.13 12.00 -2.81
CA SER A 174 6.91 13.41 -2.43
C SER A 174 6.31 14.24 -3.57
N ALA A 175 6.79 14.03 -4.80
CA ALA A 175 6.24 14.71 -5.98
C ALA A 175 4.79 14.30 -6.25
N ILE A 176 4.47 13.01 -6.12
CA ILE A 176 3.10 12.50 -6.24
C ILE A 176 2.19 13.16 -5.20
N TYR A 177 2.60 13.20 -3.92
CA TYR A 177 1.78 13.83 -2.88
C TYR A 177 1.58 15.32 -3.12
N ALA A 178 2.64 16.06 -3.49
CA ALA A 178 2.55 17.47 -3.80
C ALA A 178 1.62 17.73 -4.99
N ALA A 179 1.67 16.88 -6.03
CA ALA A 179 0.78 16.96 -7.18
C ALA A 179 -0.68 16.66 -6.85
N LEU A 180 -0.94 15.63 -6.02
CA LEU A 180 -2.30 15.18 -5.67
C LEU A 180 -3.00 16.12 -4.66
N TYR A 181 -2.26 16.62 -3.68
CA TYR A 181 -2.85 17.31 -2.52
C TYR A 181 -2.46 18.79 -2.43
N GLY A 182 -1.49 19.25 -3.22
CA GLY A 182 -1.02 20.64 -3.21
C GLY A 182 -0.29 21.02 -1.93
N GLY A 183 -0.25 22.31 -1.63
CA GLY A 183 0.51 22.88 -0.50
C GLY A 183 1.97 23.10 -0.83
N ASP A 184 2.76 23.48 0.17
CA ASP A 184 4.19 23.73 -0.02
C ASP A 184 4.94 22.42 -0.23
N VAL A 185 5.82 22.37 -1.23
CA VAL A 185 6.60 21.16 -1.57
C VAL A 185 7.46 20.71 -0.38
N GLU A 186 7.98 21.68 0.37
CA GLU A 186 8.78 21.47 1.58
C GLU A 186 8.07 20.59 2.62
N ASP A 187 6.75 20.69 2.72
CA ASP A 187 5.93 19.87 3.63
C ASP A 187 5.84 18.40 3.24
N TRP A 188 6.16 18.07 1.98
CA TRP A 188 6.11 16.71 1.46
C TRP A 188 7.49 16.05 1.38
N VAL A 189 8.57 16.81 1.62
CA VAL A 189 9.95 16.34 1.49
C VAL A 189 10.56 16.04 2.85
N GLY A 190 11.00 14.80 3.03
CA GLY A 190 11.76 14.36 4.19
C GLY A 190 13.17 13.91 3.84
N ASP A 191 13.83 13.31 4.84
CA ASP A 191 15.24 12.90 4.72
C ASP A 191 15.42 11.62 3.89
N GLY A 192 14.34 10.82 3.73
CA GLY A 192 14.41 9.53 3.03
C GLY A 192 15.52 8.63 3.61
N ALA A 193 16.40 8.12 2.77
CA ALA A 193 17.54 7.28 3.17
C ALA A 193 18.71 8.07 3.81
N GLY A 194 18.41 9.22 4.44
CA GLY A 194 19.38 10.05 5.18
C GLY A 194 20.01 11.14 4.32
N ALA A 195 19.20 11.88 3.58
CA ALA A 195 19.62 13.10 2.88
C ALA A 195 20.06 14.19 3.87
N ASP A 196 21.11 14.90 3.53
CA ASP A 196 21.51 16.13 4.20
C ASP A 196 20.65 17.32 3.74
N ASP A 197 20.88 18.51 4.32
CA ASP A 197 20.13 19.72 4.01
C ASP A 197 20.25 20.12 2.53
N ASP A 198 21.46 19.98 1.93
CA ASP A 198 21.69 20.28 0.52
C ASP A 198 20.94 19.30 -0.39
N GLN A 199 20.92 18.03 -0.06
CA GLN A 199 20.18 17.03 -0.81
C GLN A 199 18.66 17.23 -0.66
N ARG A 200 18.21 17.62 0.53
CA ARG A 200 16.81 18.00 0.76
C ARG A 200 16.40 19.20 -0.07
N ALA A 201 17.24 20.25 -0.13
CA ALA A 201 17.00 21.41 -0.99
C ALA A 201 16.95 21.03 -2.48
N ARG A 202 17.82 20.10 -2.94
CA ARG A 202 17.77 19.57 -4.32
C ARG A 202 16.50 18.78 -4.59
N LYS A 203 16.00 17.95 -3.64
CA LYS A 203 14.71 17.28 -3.77
C LYS A 203 13.59 18.29 -3.98
N VAL A 204 13.50 19.31 -3.14
CA VAL A 204 12.49 20.39 -3.25
C VAL A 204 12.58 21.07 -4.61
N ALA A 205 13.78 21.44 -5.06
CA ALA A 205 13.99 22.08 -6.34
C ALA A 205 13.57 21.20 -7.52
N ALA A 206 13.93 19.90 -7.49
CA ALA A 206 13.54 18.93 -8.51
C ALA A 206 12.03 18.76 -8.59
N ILE A 207 11.35 18.64 -7.45
CA ILE A 207 9.88 18.51 -7.41
C ILE A 207 9.21 19.76 -7.95
N LYS A 208 9.62 20.97 -7.52
CA LYS A 208 9.08 22.24 -8.03
C LYS A 208 9.24 22.37 -9.54
N LYS A 209 10.41 21.99 -10.07
CA LYS A 209 10.69 21.99 -11.51
C LYS A 209 9.76 21.01 -12.24
N GLY A 210 9.62 19.80 -11.74
CA GLY A 210 8.73 18.78 -12.32
C GLY A 210 7.26 19.20 -12.29
N LEU A 211 6.76 19.74 -11.17
CA LEU A 211 5.38 20.23 -11.07
C LEU A 211 5.09 21.35 -12.07
N ALA A 212 6.04 22.26 -12.29
CA ALA A 212 5.90 23.31 -13.29
C ALA A 212 5.90 22.75 -14.72
N LEU A 213 6.79 21.78 -15.01
CA LEU A 213 6.90 21.15 -16.33
C LEU A 213 5.62 20.37 -16.69
N HIS A 214 5.06 19.63 -15.75
CA HIS A 214 3.91 18.75 -15.96
C HIS A 214 2.57 19.36 -15.54
N ALA A 215 2.48 20.69 -15.41
CA ALA A 215 1.31 21.40 -14.89
C ALA A 215 -0.01 21.02 -15.58
N SER A 216 0.01 20.71 -16.88
CA SER A 216 -1.17 20.29 -17.64
C SER A 216 -1.69 18.90 -17.28
N SER A 217 -0.86 18.05 -16.67
CA SER A 217 -1.17 16.65 -16.30
C SER A 217 -1.66 16.49 -14.85
N LEU A 218 -1.63 17.55 -14.04
CA LEU A 218 -1.90 17.46 -12.59
C LEU A 218 -3.40 17.27 -12.23
N ASN A 219 -4.29 17.27 -13.21
CA ASN A 219 -5.72 17.07 -12.99
C ASN A 219 -6.15 15.60 -13.02
N ASP A 220 -5.25 14.68 -13.40
CA ASP A 220 -5.51 13.25 -13.52
C ASP A 220 -4.51 12.46 -12.67
N PRO A 221 -4.96 11.69 -11.66
CA PRO A 221 -4.05 10.93 -10.80
C PRO A 221 -3.20 9.87 -11.54
N LEU A 222 -3.70 9.27 -12.63
CA LEU A 222 -2.90 8.33 -13.44
C LEU A 222 -1.81 9.08 -14.23
N GLU A 223 -2.10 10.27 -14.71
CA GLU A 223 -1.10 11.15 -15.34
C GLU A 223 -0.05 11.61 -14.33
N ILE A 224 -0.46 11.91 -13.09
CA ILE A 224 0.48 12.22 -12.01
C ILE A 224 1.41 11.02 -11.75
N LEU A 225 0.86 9.80 -11.66
CA LEU A 225 1.65 8.58 -11.52
C LEU A 225 2.63 8.42 -12.67
N ARG A 226 2.19 8.63 -13.91
CA ARG A 226 3.02 8.54 -15.11
C ARG A 226 4.15 9.58 -15.11
N CYS A 227 3.84 10.81 -14.73
CA CYS A 227 4.81 11.91 -14.75
C CYS A 227 5.87 11.80 -13.67
N PHE A 228 5.51 11.37 -12.45
CA PHE A 228 6.38 11.45 -11.28
C PHE A 228 6.73 10.11 -10.65
N GLY A 229 5.97 9.05 -10.95
CA GLY A 229 6.13 7.75 -10.31
C GLY A 229 7.37 6.98 -10.78
N GLY A 230 7.52 5.80 -10.18
CA GLY A 230 8.46 4.77 -10.63
C GLY A 230 7.69 3.52 -11.04
N ARG A 231 8.40 2.56 -11.64
CA ARG A 231 7.77 1.28 -11.98
C ARG A 231 7.27 0.55 -10.75
N GLU A 232 7.99 0.60 -9.63
CA GLU A 232 7.59 -0.02 -8.38
C GLU A 232 6.30 0.60 -7.84
N ILE A 233 6.12 1.92 -7.93
CA ILE A 233 4.91 2.61 -7.49
C ILE A 233 3.73 2.24 -8.41
N ALA A 234 3.95 2.21 -9.73
CA ALA A 234 2.93 1.83 -10.69
C ALA A 234 2.52 0.34 -10.55
N ALA A 235 3.46 -0.56 -10.30
CA ALA A 235 3.17 -1.96 -10.04
C ALA A 235 2.36 -2.14 -8.74
N MET A 236 2.68 -1.40 -7.68
CA MET A 236 1.90 -1.42 -6.44
C MET A 236 0.46 -0.94 -6.65
N VAL A 237 0.23 0.09 -7.48
CA VAL A 237 -1.13 0.48 -7.90
C VAL A 237 -1.86 -0.70 -8.53
N GLY A 238 -1.22 -1.43 -9.43
CA GLY A 238 -1.79 -2.62 -10.06
C GLY A 238 -2.12 -3.72 -9.06
N THR A 239 -1.22 -3.99 -8.11
CA THR A 239 -1.45 -5.00 -7.06
C THR A 239 -2.65 -4.64 -6.18
N ILE A 240 -2.82 -3.37 -5.80
CA ILE A 240 -3.98 -2.93 -5.01
C ILE A 240 -5.28 -3.16 -5.81
N ILE A 241 -5.30 -2.84 -7.10
CA ILE A 241 -6.47 -3.03 -7.96
C ILE A 241 -6.85 -4.52 -8.06
N SER A 242 -5.89 -5.38 -8.39
CA SER A 242 -6.17 -6.81 -8.54
C SER A 242 -6.53 -7.48 -7.22
N ALA A 243 -5.92 -7.09 -6.12
CA ALA A 243 -6.25 -7.59 -4.79
C ALA A 243 -7.71 -7.30 -4.44
N ARG A 244 -8.22 -6.10 -4.77
CA ARG A 244 -9.64 -5.80 -4.60
C ARG A 244 -10.54 -6.70 -5.45
N ALA A 245 -10.20 -6.88 -6.71
CA ALA A 245 -10.97 -7.73 -7.62
C ALA A 245 -11.10 -9.17 -7.09
N GLU A 246 -10.04 -9.69 -6.48
CA GLU A 246 -9.96 -11.03 -5.91
C GLU A 246 -10.33 -11.12 -4.42
N ARG A 247 -10.80 -10.01 -3.81
CA ARG A 247 -11.16 -9.93 -2.39
C ARG A 247 -9.99 -10.25 -1.45
N VAL A 248 -8.78 -9.92 -1.85
CA VAL A 248 -7.59 -10.09 -1.01
C VAL A 248 -7.31 -8.79 -0.24
N PRO A 249 -7.29 -8.83 1.10
CA PRO A 249 -6.87 -7.68 1.89
C PRO A 249 -5.42 -7.27 1.60
N VAL A 250 -5.17 -5.97 1.57
CA VAL A 250 -3.85 -5.38 1.34
C VAL A 250 -3.35 -4.68 2.60
N VAL A 251 -2.08 -4.86 2.94
CA VAL A 251 -1.39 -4.09 3.98
C VAL A 251 -0.41 -3.13 3.31
N ILE A 252 -0.71 -1.84 3.40
CA ILE A 252 0.08 -0.72 2.86
C ILE A 252 1.20 -0.40 3.83
N ASP A 253 2.46 -0.48 3.41
CA ASP A 253 3.62 -0.26 4.29
C ASP A 253 3.75 1.21 4.73
N GLY A 254 4.78 1.89 4.28
CA GLY A 254 5.15 3.24 4.72
C GLY A 254 4.91 4.31 3.65
N PHE A 255 5.74 5.35 3.71
CA PHE A 255 5.59 6.58 2.93
C PHE A 255 5.51 6.37 1.42
N VAL A 256 6.43 5.57 0.85
CA VAL A 256 6.45 5.36 -0.61
C VAL A 256 5.28 4.47 -1.04
N VAL A 257 5.01 3.37 -0.35
CA VAL A 257 3.88 2.48 -0.68
C VAL A 257 2.54 3.24 -0.58
N SER A 258 2.41 4.10 0.43
CA SER A 258 1.22 4.94 0.59
C SER A 258 1.03 5.94 -0.56
N SER A 259 2.08 6.28 -1.34
CA SER A 259 1.92 7.12 -2.53
C SER A 259 1.17 6.41 -3.66
N ALA A 260 1.34 5.10 -3.80
CA ALA A 260 0.53 4.29 -4.72
C ALA A 260 -0.94 4.27 -4.29
N ALA A 261 -1.21 4.09 -2.99
CA ALA A 261 -2.56 4.19 -2.45
C ALA A 261 -3.16 5.60 -2.63
N ALA A 262 -2.36 6.66 -2.49
CA ALA A 262 -2.81 8.04 -2.66
C ALA A 262 -3.30 8.34 -4.09
N VAL A 263 -2.66 7.75 -5.10
CA VAL A 263 -3.13 7.84 -6.51
C VAL A 263 -4.55 7.28 -6.63
N LEU A 264 -4.78 6.09 -6.10
CA LEU A 264 -6.11 5.44 -6.12
C LEU A 264 -7.12 6.20 -5.28
N HIS A 265 -6.75 6.63 -4.08
CA HIS A 265 -7.61 7.45 -3.21
C HIS A 265 -8.10 8.72 -3.90
N LYS A 266 -7.24 9.35 -4.70
CA LYS A 266 -7.61 10.58 -5.41
C LYS A 266 -8.54 10.32 -6.59
N ILE A 267 -8.54 9.11 -7.15
CA ILE A 267 -9.51 8.68 -8.17
C ILE A 267 -10.86 8.43 -7.50
N ASP A 268 -10.89 7.56 -6.49
CA ASP A 268 -12.05 7.26 -5.65
C ASP A 268 -11.56 6.70 -4.30
N PRO A 269 -11.88 7.34 -3.16
CA PRO A 269 -11.51 6.83 -1.84
C PRO A 269 -11.93 5.38 -1.59
N ALA A 270 -13.07 4.95 -2.15
CA ALA A 270 -13.56 3.57 -2.01
C ALA A 270 -12.63 2.52 -2.62
N LEU A 271 -11.71 2.91 -3.51
CA LEU A 271 -10.70 1.99 -4.06
C LEU A 271 -9.76 1.40 -3.00
N LEU A 272 -9.74 1.97 -1.80
CA LEU A 272 -8.89 1.52 -0.68
C LEU A 272 -9.66 0.77 0.43
N ASP A 273 -10.95 0.48 0.27
CA ASP A 273 -11.77 -0.15 1.33
C ASP A 273 -11.25 -1.52 1.79
N HIS A 274 -10.44 -2.20 0.97
CA HIS A 274 -9.79 -3.49 1.28
C HIS A 274 -8.36 -3.33 1.81
N CYS A 275 -7.92 -2.10 2.10
CA CYS A 275 -6.56 -1.78 2.53
C CYS A 275 -6.49 -1.46 4.02
N LEU A 276 -5.46 -1.96 4.69
CA LEU A 276 -5.03 -1.58 6.02
C LEU A 276 -3.68 -0.87 5.93
N PHE A 277 -3.51 0.25 6.63
CA PHE A 277 -2.24 0.97 6.65
C PHE A 277 -1.40 0.47 7.83
N ALA A 278 -0.19 -0.01 7.54
CA ALA A 278 0.63 -0.73 8.49
C ALA A 278 1.14 0.14 9.62
N HIS A 279 1.84 1.22 9.29
CA HIS A 279 2.48 2.05 10.31
C HIS A 279 2.60 3.50 9.88
N VAL A 280 2.70 4.39 10.87
CA VAL A 280 3.16 5.77 10.63
C VAL A 280 4.67 5.72 10.45
N SER A 281 5.16 5.96 9.23
CA SER A 281 6.59 6.09 9.00
C SER A 281 7.14 7.34 9.70
N ALA A 282 8.39 7.25 10.18
CA ALA A 282 9.11 8.42 10.68
C ALA A 282 9.52 9.41 9.57
N GLU A 283 9.22 9.13 8.31
CA GLU A 283 9.27 10.11 7.23
C GLU A 283 8.21 11.20 7.48
N GLN A 284 8.65 12.46 7.65
CA GLN A 284 7.83 13.55 8.23
C GLN A 284 6.48 13.77 7.53
N ALA A 285 6.45 13.63 6.21
CA ALA A 285 5.25 13.87 5.42
C ALA A 285 4.23 12.71 5.48
N HIS A 286 4.59 11.53 6.04
CA HIS A 286 3.71 10.36 5.99
C HIS A 286 2.43 10.55 6.81
N GLN A 287 2.54 11.12 7.99
CA GLN A 287 1.35 11.43 8.81
C GLN A 287 0.41 12.41 8.12
N LYS A 288 0.97 13.42 7.42
CA LYS A 288 0.19 14.37 6.61
C LYS A 288 -0.51 13.63 5.44
N ALA A 289 0.19 12.70 4.78
CA ALA A 289 -0.37 11.89 3.71
C ALA A 289 -1.53 11.00 4.17
N LEU A 290 -1.36 10.31 5.31
CA LEU A 290 -2.42 9.51 5.93
C LEU A 290 -3.64 10.38 6.26
N GLY A 291 -3.41 11.56 6.86
CA GLY A 291 -4.49 12.51 7.16
C GLY A 291 -5.22 13.01 5.90
N ALA A 292 -4.51 13.25 4.80
CA ALA A 292 -5.11 13.66 3.53
C ALA A 292 -5.98 12.55 2.89
N MET A 293 -5.65 11.29 3.15
CA MET A 293 -6.44 10.12 2.74
C MET A 293 -7.51 9.72 3.77
N GLY A 294 -7.59 10.36 4.93
CA GLY A 294 -8.50 9.94 6.01
C GLY A 294 -8.15 8.58 6.59
N GLN A 295 -6.90 8.12 6.47
CA GLN A 295 -6.47 6.80 6.88
C GLN A 295 -5.76 6.80 8.25
N LYS A 296 -5.96 5.71 9.00
CA LYS A 296 -5.30 5.44 10.26
C LYS A 296 -4.36 4.25 10.11
N ALA A 297 -3.13 4.39 10.58
CA ALA A 297 -2.18 3.29 10.60
C ALA A 297 -2.27 2.48 11.90
N LEU A 298 -2.00 1.16 11.81
CA LEU A 298 -2.06 0.22 12.93
C LEU A 298 -0.90 0.40 13.93
N LEU A 299 0.28 0.81 13.46
CA LEU A 299 1.51 0.89 14.25
C LEU A 299 2.15 2.27 14.19
N ASN A 300 2.88 2.64 15.23
CA ASN A 300 3.79 3.78 15.24
C ASN A 300 5.06 3.40 16.02
N LEU A 301 6.07 2.90 15.31
CA LEU A 301 7.31 2.38 15.90
C LEU A 301 8.55 3.22 15.52
N GLY A 302 8.36 4.39 14.90
CA GLY A 302 9.45 5.25 14.45
C GLY A 302 10.28 4.64 13.30
N MET A 303 9.74 3.68 12.57
CA MET A 303 10.39 3.03 11.44
C MET A 303 10.32 3.89 10.17
N ARG A 304 11.37 3.81 9.31
CA ARG A 304 11.43 4.47 8.00
C ARG A 304 12.32 3.71 6.99
N LEU A 305 12.42 2.39 7.14
CA LEU A 305 13.28 1.59 6.26
C LEU A 305 12.64 1.35 4.88
N GLY A 306 11.31 1.10 4.82
CA GLY A 306 10.63 0.58 3.65
C GLY A 306 10.71 -0.95 3.59
N GLU A 307 10.87 -1.51 2.40
CA GLU A 307 11.01 -2.95 2.13
C GLU A 307 9.79 -3.79 2.53
N GLY A 308 8.65 -3.17 2.91
CA GLY A 308 7.50 -3.87 3.45
C GLY A 308 7.67 -4.29 4.93
N THR A 309 8.67 -3.74 5.63
CA THR A 309 8.98 -4.15 7.02
C THR A 309 7.88 -3.77 8.00
N GLY A 310 7.28 -2.61 7.86
CA GLY A 310 6.12 -2.21 8.67
C GLY A 310 4.90 -3.06 8.36
N ALA A 311 4.66 -3.35 7.07
CA ALA A 311 3.56 -4.20 6.63
C ALA A 311 3.71 -5.64 7.14
N ALA A 312 4.92 -6.19 7.16
CA ALA A 312 5.19 -7.51 7.72
C ALA A 312 4.89 -7.58 9.23
N LEU A 313 5.18 -6.52 9.99
CA LEU A 313 4.81 -6.43 11.40
C LEU A 313 3.29 -6.29 11.59
N ALA A 314 2.64 -5.44 10.80
CA ALA A 314 1.19 -5.27 10.85
C ALA A 314 0.44 -6.56 10.46
N ALA A 315 0.98 -7.35 9.53
CA ALA A 315 0.41 -8.66 9.16
C ALA A 315 0.27 -9.59 10.36
N MET A 316 1.10 -9.47 11.39
CA MET A 316 0.97 -10.24 12.63
C MET A 316 -0.26 -9.84 13.44
N LEU A 317 -0.62 -8.56 13.46
CA LEU A 317 -1.87 -8.10 14.07
C LEU A 317 -3.07 -8.65 13.30
N VAL A 318 -3.00 -8.62 11.96
CA VAL A 318 -4.05 -9.16 11.08
C VAL A 318 -4.22 -10.67 11.29
N LYS A 319 -3.12 -11.45 11.36
CA LYS A 319 -3.15 -12.88 11.68
C LYS A 319 -3.70 -13.12 13.08
N SER A 320 -3.30 -12.32 14.06
CA SER A 320 -3.78 -12.43 15.44
C SER A 320 -5.29 -12.17 15.54
N ALA A 321 -5.79 -11.13 14.85
CA ALA A 321 -7.21 -10.82 14.79
C ALA A 321 -8.02 -11.99 14.20
N ALA A 322 -7.60 -12.51 13.03
CA ALA A 322 -8.23 -13.66 12.40
C ALA A 322 -8.23 -14.91 13.30
N SER A 323 -7.06 -15.24 13.88
CA SER A 323 -6.89 -16.42 14.74
C SER A 323 -7.72 -16.32 16.03
N THR A 324 -7.70 -15.15 16.68
CA THR A 324 -8.46 -14.93 17.92
C THR A 324 -9.95 -15.02 17.65
N HIS A 325 -10.46 -14.30 16.64
CA HIS A 325 -11.87 -14.32 16.29
C HIS A 325 -12.36 -15.73 15.91
N SER A 326 -11.60 -16.45 15.11
CA SER A 326 -12.02 -17.75 14.58
C SER A 326 -11.85 -18.90 15.57
N GLY A 327 -10.85 -18.80 16.48
CA GLY A 327 -10.47 -19.87 17.40
C GLY A 327 -11.05 -19.77 18.81
N MET A 328 -11.52 -18.59 19.23
CA MET A 328 -12.12 -18.45 20.57
C MET A 328 -13.42 -19.21 20.70
N ALA A 329 -13.67 -19.76 21.91
CA ALA A 329 -14.95 -20.30 22.32
C ALA A 329 -16.03 -19.22 22.43
N THR A 330 -17.28 -19.61 22.28
CA THR A 330 -18.48 -18.77 22.46
C THR A 330 -19.11 -18.98 23.83
N PHE A 331 -20.06 -18.12 24.21
CA PHE A 331 -20.88 -18.33 25.41
C PHE A 331 -21.68 -19.65 25.36
N ALA A 332 -22.16 -20.07 24.16
CA ALA A 332 -22.85 -21.34 23.98
C ALA A 332 -21.96 -22.54 24.29
N ASP A 333 -20.66 -22.50 23.96
CA ASP A 333 -19.71 -23.59 24.24
C ASP A 333 -19.57 -23.91 25.73
N ILE A 334 -19.96 -22.98 26.61
CA ILE A 334 -19.98 -23.18 28.06
C ILE A 334 -21.40 -23.17 28.66
N GLY A 335 -22.44 -23.29 27.80
CA GLY A 335 -23.82 -23.37 28.23
C GLY A 335 -24.46 -22.05 28.67
N LEU A 336 -23.89 -20.91 28.30
CA LEU A 336 -24.49 -19.60 28.55
C LEU A 336 -25.37 -19.17 27.37
N PRO A 337 -26.38 -18.30 27.60
CA PRO A 337 -27.22 -17.75 26.54
C PRO A 337 -26.41 -16.94 25.50
N GLU A 338 -26.79 -17.10 24.24
CA GLU A 338 -26.21 -16.32 23.13
C GLU A 338 -27.04 -15.09 22.81
N VAL A 339 -26.36 -14.07 22.31
CA VAL A 339 -26.98 -12.94 21.61
C VAL A 339 -27.44 -13.42 20.23
N THR A 340 -28.71 -13.24 19.91
CA THR A 340 -29.31 -13.70 18.64
C THR A 340 -29.43 -12.61 17.58
N SER A 341 -29.26 -11.34 17.97
CA SER A 341 -29.25 -10.19 17.07
C SER A 341 -28.35 -9.09 17.64
N LEU A 342 -27.72 -8.33 16.78
CA LEU A 342 -26.98 -7.14 17.18
C LEU A 342 -27.91 -5.95 17.39
N PRO A 343 -27.55 -4.97 18.26
CA PRO A 343 -28.21 -3.67 18.28
C PRO A 343 -28.08 -2.98 16.92
N ALA A 344 -29.10 -2.21 16.52
CA ALA A 344 -29.16 -1.58 15.20
C ALA A 344 -27.99 -0.62 14.88
N ASP A 345 -27.29 -0.11 15.89
CA ASP A 345 -26.11 0.74 15.78
C ASP A 345 -24.79 -0.04 15.50
N GLN A 346 -24.83 -1.39 15.53
CA GLN A 346 -23.68 -2.28 15.26
C GLN A 346 -23.85 -3.12 13.99
N GLU A 347 -24.94 -2.89 13.23
CA GLU A 347 -25.22 -3.60 11.96
C GLU A 347 -24.54 -2.93 10.73
N SER A 348 -23.90 -1.76 10.88
CA SER A 348 -23.33 -0.95 9.79
C SER A 348 -21.81 -1.14 9.59
#